data_3bde3de73d928e3337c3a084f0eb8caa
#
_entry.id   3bde3de73d928e3337c3a084f0eb8caa
#
_cell.length_a   1.000
_cell.length_b   1.000
_cell.length_c   1.000
_cell.angle_alpha   90.00
_cell.angle_beta   90.00
_cell.angle_gamma   90.00
#
_symmetry.space_group_name_H-M   'P 1'
#
loop_
_entity.id
_entity.type
_entity.pdbx_description
1 polymer ?
#
loop_
_entity_poly.entity_id
_entity_poly.type
_entity_poly.pdbx_seq_one_letter_code
_entity_poly.pdbx_strand_id
1 'polypeptide(L)'
;LPAGRTRIDGEKAVVTVSTVTPQSSDKALFQRHDAHIVLETDLEGSELFEVSLAELTPTKPTDEAADTTVGTAGTSIAGMLCEGRFALYLAGEPYKSGLKAQGCGKLKKAVFSIELDEDEEAE
;
A
#
# COMPACT_ATOMS: atom_id res chain seq x y z
N LEU A 1 10.81 14.65 -3.68
CA LEU A 1 11.09 14.32 -2.29
C LEU A 1 12.32 13.44 -2.19
N PRO A 2 13.16 13.66 -1.20
CA PRO A 2 14.31 12.78 -1.00
C PRO A 2 13.85 11.40 -0.54
N ALA A 3 14.66 10.38 -0.88
CA ALA A 3 14.38 9.03 -0.44
C ALA A 3 14.48 8.93 1.09
N GLY A 4 13.73 8.00 1.65
CA GLY A 4 13.75 7.72 3.07
C GLY A 4 12.41 7.92 3.74
N ARG A 5 12.42 7.74 5.05
CA ARG A 5 11.24 7.82 5.89
C ARG A 5 11.20 9.16 6.63
N THR A 6 10.09 9.86 6.56
CA THR A 6 9.91 11.17 7.20
C THR A 6 8.63 11.16 8.02
N ARG A 7 8.70 11.63 9.27
CA ARG A 7 7.51 11.79 10.11
C ARG A 7 6.85 13.11 9.76
N ILE A 8 5.52 13.06 9.59
CA ILE A 8 4.73 14.25 9.27
C ILE A 8 3.99 14.75 10.50
N ASP A 9 3.45 13.82 11.29
CA ASP A 9 2.73 14.15 12.52
C ASP A 9 3.14 13.14 13.60
N GLY A 10 4.34 13.34 14.14
CA GLY A 10 4.91 12.43 15.12
C GLY A 10 4.99 11.02 14.55
N GLU A 11 4.48 10.04 15.30
CA GLU A 11 4.43 8.65 14.83
C GLU A 11 3.14 8.33 14.06
N LYS A 12 2.17 9.26 14.03
CA LYS A 12 0.87 8.98 13.44
C LYS A 12 0.83 9.09 11.93
N ALA A 13 1.64 9.95 11.35
CA ALA A 13 1.69 10.10 9.91
C ALA A 13 3.15 10.07 9.46
N VAL A 14 3.44 9.16 8.56
CA VAL A 14 4.81 8.93 8.07
C VAL A 14 4.75 8.82 6.56
N VAL A 15 5.71 9.44 5.88
CA VAL A 15 5.90 9.22 4.45
C VAL A 15 7.21 8.48 4.21
N THR A 16 7.16 7.48 3.36
CA THR A 16 8.35 6.75 2.92
C THR A 16 8.50 6.93 1.42
N VAL A 17 9.65 7.43 1.00
CA VAL A 17 9.97 7.60 -0.42
C VAL A 17 11.03 6.55 -0.77
N SER A 18 10.75 5.75 -1.78
CA SER A 18 11.64 4.66 -2.17
C SER A 18 11.58 4.38 -3.66
N THR A 19 12.64 3.76 -4.15
CA THR A 19 12.68 3.22 -5.51
C THR A 19 12.36 1.73 -5.40
N VAL A 20 11.39 1.30 -6.19
CA VAL A 20 10.83 -0.04 -6.11
C VAL A 20 11.02 -0.75 -7.45
N THR A 21 11.34 -2.03 -7.40
CA THR A 21 11.33 -2.88 -8.59
C THR A 21 9.94 -3.51 -8.68
N PRO A 22 9.15 -3.20 -9.72
CA PRO A 22 7.81 -3.75 -9.83
C PRO A 22 7.81 -5.26 -9.94
N GLN A 23 6.80 -5.88 -9.34
CA GLN A 23 6.61 -7.33 -9.36
C GLN A 23 5.44 -7.70 -10.25
N SER A 24 5.45 -8.93 -10.78
CA SER A 24 4.28 -9.43 -11.49
C SER A 24 3.16 -9.71 -10.49
N SER A 25 1.91 -9.53 -10.92
CA SER A 25 0.75 -9.68 -10.06
C SER A 25 0.64 -11.06 -9.44
N ASP A 26 0.99 -12.10 -10.17
CA ASP A 26 0.89 -13.48 -9.70
C ASP A 26 1.91 -13.82 -8.60
N LYS A 27 2.97 -13.03 -8.46
CA LYS A 27 3.99 -13.24 -7.43
C LYS A 27 3.76 -12.39 -6.18
N ALA A 28 3.00 -11.31 -6.31
CA ALA A 28 2.76 -10.42 -5.19
C ALA A 28 1.64 -10.93 -4.30
N LEU A 29 1.77 -10.72 -3.00
CA LEU A 29 0.71 -11.02 -2.05
C LEU A 29 -0.09 -9.75 -1.76
N PHE A 30 -1.37 -9.93 -1.44
CA PHE A 30 -2.16 -8.84 -0.89
C PHE A 30 -1.68 -8.52 0.51
N GLN A 31 -1.84 -7.27 0.91
CA GLN A 31 -1.55 -6.84 2.27
C GLN A 31 -2.75 -6.08 2.83
N ARG A 32 -2.90 -6.12 4.13
CA ARG A 32 -3.98 -5.44 4.84
C ARG A 32 -3.41 -4.79 6.09
N HIS A 33 -3.85 -3.57 6.34
CA HIS A 33 -3.51 -2.83 7.56
C HIS A 33 -4.80 -2.60 8.30
N ASP A 34 -4.84 -2.89 9.60
CA ASP A 34 -6.08 -2.80 10.36
C ASP A 34 -6.22 -1.48 11.12
N ALA A 35 -5.11 -0.81 11.40
CA ALA A 35 -5.11 0.44 12.17
C ALA A 35 -4.51 1.62 11.40
N HIS A 36 -4.26 1.46 10.12
CA HIS A 36 -3.68 2.53 9.28
C HIS A 36 -4.42 2.64 7.96
N ILE A 37 -4.50 3.86 7.45
CA ILE A 37 -4.84 4.09 6.06
C ILE A 37 -3.54 4.40 5.32
N VAL A 38 -3.49 4.04 4.04
CA VAL A 38 -2.29 4.21 3.23
C VAL A 38 -2.65 4.98 1.96
N LEU A 39 -1.87 6.02 1.68
CA LEU A 39 -1.99 6.77 0.44
C LEU A 39 -0.68 6.62 -0.33
N GLU A 40 -0.77 6.19 -1.58
CA GLU A 40 0.39 5.99 -2.43
C GLU A 40 0.30 6.85 -3.67
N THR A 41 1.43 7.43 -4.05
CA THR A 41 1.54 8.19 -5.29
C THR A 41 2.89 7.90 -5.94
N ASP A 42 2.92 7.95 -7.27
CA ASP A 42 4.15 7.71 -8.00
C ASP A 42 4.83 9.04 -8.29
N LEU A 43 6.10 9.13 -7.92
CA LEU A 43 6.93 10.30 -8.18
C LEU A 43 7.64 10.15 -9.52
N GLU A 44 7.87 8.92 -9.96
CA GLU A 44 8.54 8.61 -11.21
C GLU A 44 8.08 7.22 -11.66
N GLY A 45 7.60 7.14 -12.89
CA GLY A 45 7.11 5.87 -13.45
C GLY A 45 5.63 5.62 -13.19
N SER A 46 5.21 4.39 -13.41
CA SER A 46 3.82 3.97 -13.23
C SER A 46 3.79 2.53 -12.72
N GLU A 47 2.65 2.14 -12.17
CA GLU A 47 2.46 0.81 -11.61
C GLU A 47 1.01 0.36 -11.78
N LEU A 48 0.79 -0.93 -11.70
CA LEU A 48 -0.54 -1.46 -11.54
C LEU A 48 -0.77 -1.75 -10.05
N PHE A 49 -2.03 -1.74 -9.64
CA PHE A 49 -2.43 -2.12 -8.30
C PHE A 49 -3.73 -2.93 -8.38
N GLU A 50 -4.01 -3.69 -7.32
CA GLU A 50 -5.25 -4.44 -7.21
C GLU A 50 -5.83 -4.25 -5.82
N VAL A 51 -7.15 -4.12 -5.75
CA VAL A 51 -7.89 -4.05 -4.50
C VAL A 51 -8.80 -5.25 -4.44
N SER A 52 -8.77 -5.96 -3.32
CA SER A 52 -9.56 -7.16 -3.17
C SER A 52 -11.04 -6.84 -2.91
N LEU A 53 -11.92 -7.60 -3.56
CA LEU A 53 -13.34 -7.57 -3.31
C LEU A 53 -13.75 -8.66 -2.31
N ALA A 54 -12.79 -9.47 -1.86
CA ALA A 54 -12.99 -10.57 -0.94
C ALA A 54 -12.08 -10.43 0.27
N GLU A 55 -12.37 -11.16 1.32
CA GLU A 55 -11.51 -11.16 2.49
C GLU A 55 -10.16 -11.76 2.20
N LEU A 56 -9.15 -11.28 2.92
CA LEU A 56 -7.79 -11.81 2.83
C LEU A 56 -7.70 -13.17 3.50
N THR A 57 -7.05 -14.11 2.83
CA THR A 57 -6.67 -15.38 3.46
C THR A 57 -5.21 -15.26 3.84
N PRO A 58 -4.89 -15.07 5.13
CA PRO A 58 -3.51 -14.89 5.55
C PRO A 58 -2.64 -16.10 5.24
N THR A 59 -1.40 -15.85 4.81
CA THR A 59 -0.43 -16.91 4.56
C THR A 59 0.55 -17.07 5.71
N LYS A 60 0.52 -16.14 6.66
CA LYS A 60 1.32 -16.19 7.88
C LYS A 60 0.69 -15.26 8.93
N PRO A 61 1.10 -15.38 10.21
CA PRO A 61 0.56 -14.51 11.26
C PRO A 61 0.80 -13.02 10.96
N THR A 62 -0.11 -12.19 11.46
CA THR A 62 -0.01 -10.74 11.34
C THR A 62 1.26 -10.23 12.01
N ASP A 63 1.95 -9.33 11.30
CA ASP A 63 3.05 -8.57 11.89
C ASP A 63 2.44 -7.39 12.65
N GLU A 64 2.25 -7.53 13.94
CA GLU A 64 1.58 -6.51 14.74
C GLU A 64 2.37 -5.22 14.85
N ALA A 65 3.69 -5.32 14.86
CA ALA A 65 4.53 -4.12 14.95
C ALA A 65 4.40 -3.25 13.71
N ALA A 66 4.24 -3.86 12.54
CA ALA A 66 4.07 -3.15 11.29
C ALA A 66 2.59 -2.99 10.90
N ASP A 67 1.67 -3.55 11.69
CA ASP A 67 0.25 -3.57 11.37
C ASP A 67 0.01 -4.08 9.96
N THR A 68 0.62 -5.21 9.62
CA THR A 68 0.54 -5.76 8.27
C THR A 68 0.23 -7.25 8.30
N THR A 69 -0.82 -7.63 7.59
CA THR A 69 -1.16 -9.02 7.33
C THR A 69 -1.03 -9.25 5.83
N VAL A 70 -0.35 -10.30 5.44
CA VAL A 70 -0.18 -10.64 4.02
C VAL A 70 -0.86 -11.97 3.70
N GLY A 71 -1.32 -12.11 2.46
CA GLY A 71 -2.00 -13.32 2.06
C GLY A 71 -2.54 -13.25 0.64
N THR A 72 -3.52 -14.12 0.38
CA THR A 72 -4.16 -14.23 -0.92
C THR A 72 -5.61 -13.77 -0.84
N ALA A 73 -6.18 -13.42 -1.99
CA ALA A 73 -7.58 -13.06 -2.09
C ALA A 73 -8.11 -13.51 -3.44
N GLY A 74 -9.40 -13.86 -3.46
CA GLY A 74 -9.97 -14.53 -4.63
C GLY A 74 -10.34 -13.60 -5.78
N THR A 75 -10.96 -12.47 -5.49
CA THR A 75 -11.50 -11.57 -6.52
C THR A 75 -11.00 -10.16 -6.28
N SER A 76 -10.51 -9.51 -7.32
CA SER A 76 -9.98 -8.16 -7.19
C SER A 76 -10.33 -7.30 -8.39
N ILE A 77 -10.22 -5.99 -8.21
CA ILE A 77 -10.23 -5.04 -9.31
C ILE A 77 -8.83 -4.45 -9.44
N ALA A 78 -8.46 -4.13 -10.66
CA ALA A 78 -7.14 -3.59 -10.96
C ALA A 78 -7.24 -2.18 -11.50
N GLY A 79 -6.20 -1.40 -11.24
CA GLY A 79 -6.08 -0.06 -11.76
C GLY A 79 -4.63 0.28 -12.03
N MET A 80 -4.41 1.44 -12.61
CA MET A 80 -3.08 1.93 -12.92
C MET A 80 -2.83 3.24 -12.19
N LEU A 81 -1.69 3.33 -11.53
CA LEU A 81 -1.22 4.54 -10.87
C LEU A 81 -0.04 5.09 -11.64
N CYS A 82 0.05 6.41 -11.72
CA CYS A 82 1.13 7.09 -12.40
C CYS A 82 1.38 8.45 -11.75
N GLU A 83 2.35 9.17 -12.28
CA GLU A 83 2.68 10.51 -11.77
C GLU A 83 1.45 11.42 -11.81
N GLY A 84 1.28 12.20 -10.74
CA GLY A 84 0.17 13.12 -10.62
C GLY A 84 -1.13 12.49 -10.12
N ARG A 85 -1.12 11.21 -9.80
CA ARG A 85 -2.28 10.47 -9.29
C ARG A 85 -1.94 9.84 -7.95
N PHE A 86 -2.98 9.47 -7.21
CA PHE A 86 -2.78 8.77 -5.94
C PHE A 86 -3.85 7.69 -5.77
N ALA A 87 -3.53 6.71 -4.95
CA ALA A 87 -4.47 5.68 -4.52
C ALA A 87 -4.54 5.71 -3.00
N LEU A 88 -5.75 5.59 -2.47
CA LEU A 88 -5.98 5.57 -1.02
C LEU A 88 -6.57 4.22 -0.64
N TYR A 89 -5.89 3.53 0.28
CA TYR A 89 -6.33 2.23 0.78
C TYR A 89 -6.80 2.38 2.21
N LEU A 90 -8.04 1.99 2.45
CA LEU A 90 -8.65 2.12 3.77
C LEU A 90 -8.18 1.00 4.70
N ALA A 91 -8.29 1.24 6.01
CA ALA A 91 -7.99 0.20 7.00
C ALA A 91 -8.89 -1.00 6.76
N GLY A 92 -8.32 -2.19 6.86
CA GLY A 92 -9.07 -3.43 6.65
C GLY A 92 -9.21 -3.85 5.19
N GLU A 93 -8.76 -3.03 4.25
CA GLU A 93 -8.92 -3.31 2.83
C GLU A 93 -7.67 -4.02 2.28
N PRO A 94 -7.81 -5.27 1.81
CA PRO A 94 -6.65 -5.94 1.21
C PRO A 94 -6.33 -5.36 -0.16
N TYR A 95 -5.06 -5.12 -0.40
CA TYR A 95 -4.60 -4.57 -1.68
C TYR A 95 -3.19 -5.04 -1.99
N LYS A 96 -2.78 -4.91 -3.23
CA LYS A 96 -1.38 -5.03 -3.62
C LYS A 96 -1.04 -3.95 -4.63
N SER A 97 0.17 -3.43 -4.51
CA SER A 97 0.67 -2.34 -5.35
C SER A 97 2.11 -2.64 -5.76
N GLY A 98 2.71 -1.72 -6.49
CA GLY A 98 4.05 -1.96 -7.01
C GLY A 98 4.06 -3.06 -8.06
N LEU A 99 2.96 -3.25 -8.77
CA LEU A 99 2.85 -4.29 -9.78
C LEU A 99 3.34 -3.77 -11.12
N LYS A 100 3.93 -4.68 -11.88
CA LYS A 100 4.58 -4.32 -13.13
C LYS A 100 3.58 -3.79 -14.16
N ALA A 101 3.81 -2.56 -14.61
CA ALA A 101 3.09 -1.96 -15.71
C ALA A 101 3.94 -2.06 -16.97
N GLN A 102 3.26 -2.23 -18.11
CA GLN A 102 3.96 -2.37 -19.38
C GLN A 102 4.81 -1.12 -19.67
N GLY A 103 6.06 -1.35 -20.02
CA GLY A 103 6.97 -0.27 -20.39
C GLY A 103 7.62 0.46 -19.23
N CYS A 104 7.30 0.07 -17.98
CA CYS A 104 7.88 0.71 -16.82
C CYS A 104 8.81 -0.24 -16.07
N GLY A 105 10.10 0.06 -16.08
CA GLY A 105 11.09 -0.75 -15.36
C GLY A 105 11.58 -0.11 -14.07
N LYS A 106 11.27 1.16 -13.84
CA LYS A 106 11.73 1.91 -12.67
C LYS A 106 10.57 2.66 -12.06
N LEU A 107 10.42 2.55 -10.77
CA LEU A 107 9.31 3.14 -10.04
C LEU A 107 9.84 3.81 -8.78
N LYS A 108 9.63 5.12 -8.66
CA LYS A 108 9.89 5.84 -7.42
C LYS A 108 8.56 6.30 -6.89
N LYS A 109 8.29 5.98 -5.62
CA LYS A 109 6.98 6.27 -5.04
C LYS A 109 7.08 6.83 -3.65
N ALA A 110 6.03 7.53 -3.24
CA ALA A 110 5.85 8.01 -1.89
C ALA A 110 4.65 7.29 -1.29
N VAL A 111 4.86 6.69 -0.12
CA VAL A 111 3.82 5.96 0.61
C VAL A 111 3.58 6.68 1.93
N PHE A 112 2.37 7.18 2.11
CA PHE A 112 1.95 7.84 3.34
C PHE A 112 1.17 6.84 4.17
N SER A 113 1.64 6.59 5.39
CA SER A 113 0.96 5.71 6.34
C SER A 113 0.42 6.56 7.46
N ILE A 114 -0.89 6.48 7.70
CA ILE A 114 -1.58 7.32 8.67
C ILE A 114 -2.30 6.44 9.66
N GLU A 115 -1.89 6.51 10.93
CA GLU A 115 -2.50 5.73 12.00
C GLU A 115 -3.86 6.31 12.38
N LEU A 116 -4.84 5.42 12.49
CA LEU A 116 -6.17 5.82 12.90
C LEU A 116 -6.19 6.10 14.40
N ASP A 117 -6.99 7.10 14.79
CA ASP A 117 -7.15 7.46 16.18
C ASP A 117 -8.15 6.53 16.85
N GLU A 118 -7.71 5.80 17.88
CA GLU A 118 -8.57 4.85 18.59
C GLU A 118 -9.75 5.54 19.28
N ASP A 119 -9.57 6.78 19.72
CA ASP A 119 -10.64 7.51 20.38
C ASP A 119 -11.81 7.76 19.43
N GLU A 120 -11.53 7.95 18.15
CA GLU A 120 -12.56 8.12 17.14
C GLU A 120 -13.31 6.81 16.89
N GLU A 121 -12.63 5.69 16.99
CA GLU A 121 -13.24 4.37 16.79
C GLU A 121 -14.18 4.00 17.92
N ALA A 122 -13.92 4.49 19.12
CA ALA A 122 -14.73 4.19 20.28
C ALA A 122 -16.13 4.81 20.21
N GLU A 123 -16.34 5.74 19.35
CA GLU A 123 -17.62 6.39 19.16
C GLU A 123 -18.45 5.73 18.09
#